data_2991d2181871dba50ac295a613c259e4
#
_entry.id   2991d2181871dba50ac295a613c259e4
#
_cell.length_a   1.000
_cell.length_b   1.000
_cell.length_c   1.000
_cell.angle_alpha   90.00
_cell.angle_beta   90.00
_cell.angle_gamma   90.00
#
_symmetry.space_group_name_H-M   'P 1'
#
loop_
_entity.id
_entity.type
_entity.pdbx_description
1 polymer ?
#
loop_
_entity_poly.entity_id
_entity_poly.type
_entity_poly.pdbx_seq_one_letter_code
_entity_poly.pdbx_strand_id
1 'polypeptide(L)'
;MFCKANSNMEICHSFAALKTNKYTHVENCSSSVSKFILLGFPYTWEIQILCFSVFSGTYILTLIGNLCIICAVRCDHQLQTPMYILLANFPFLEIWFVTSTVPNMLANFLSETNTISFSGCFLQFYFFFSMGTTETFFLSAMAFDRCLAICRPLHYPTVMPVQRCIRMGAPCWACGFLYFLLPIYLISQLPFCCLNKIDHFLCDPGPLIKLSCVPAPVTEIICAIYNSVLIFSTLFFITSSYALVIRAVLRVPSAEGQQKAFSTCGSHLSVVSLFYGSIMVVYVSPTAGDPAGIQKYVTLFYSVLTPPFNPLIYSLRNKEMKEALRKLFKTVRFRQRPGRNP
;
A
#
# COMPACT_ATOMS: atom_id res chain seq x y z
N MET A 1 12.38 26.56 27.15
CA MET A 1 12.45 27.43 28.31
C MET A 1 12.37 26.54 29.55
N PHE A 2 13.31 26.70 30.50
CA PHE A 2 13.53 25.93 31.72
C PHE A 2 14.06 24.48 31.59
N CYS A 3 15.38 24.37 31.47
CA CYS A 3 16.16 23.24 32.01
C CYS A 3 16.44 23.50 33.50
N LYS A 4 15.89 22.68 34.39
CA LYS A 4 16.27 22.67 35.81
C LYS A 4 17.53 21.82 36.01
N ALA A 5 18.45 22.35 36.80
CA ALA A 5 19.76 21.84 37.04
C ALA A 5 19.79 20.47 37.77
N ASN A 6 20.91 19.77 37.54
CA ASN A 6 21.46 18.56 38.17
C ASN A 6 20.91 17.22 37.62
N SER A 7 21.82 16.53 37.00
CA SER A 7 21.82 15.14 36.44
C SER A 7 21.47 14.93 34.96
N ASN A 8 20.89 15.91 34.26
CA ASN A 8 20.59 15.79 32.85
C ASN A 8 21.59 16.47 31.87
N MET A 9 22.66 17.04 32.41
CA MET A 9 23.61 17.80 31.58
C MET A 9 24.53 16.87 30.79
N GLU A 10 24.88 15.69 31.31
CA GLU A 10 25.67 14.69 30.58
C GLU A 10 24.88 14.04 29.45
N ILE A 11 23.55 13.85 29.59
CA ILE A 11 22.70 13.30 28.56
C ILE A 11 22.50 14.32 27.43
N CYS A 12 22.31 15.61 27.75
CA CYS A 12 22.24 16.67 26.73
C CYS A 12 23.56 16.86 26.00
N HIS A 13 24.70 16.76 26.66
CA HIS A 13 26.02 16.81 26.02
C HIS A 13 26.28 15.58 25.14
N SER A 14 25.84 14.38 25.56
CA SER A 14 25.95 13.15 24.77
C SER A 14 25.07 13.20 23.51
N PHE A 15 23.85 13.72 23.60
CA PHE A 15 22.98 13.93 22.43
C PHE A 15 23.47 15.04 21.51
N ALA A 16 24.01 16.13 22.04
CA ALA A 16 24.62 17.19 21.25
C ALA A 16 25.93 16.71 20.57
N ALA A 17 26.75 15.94 21.29
CA ALA A 17 27.99 15.36 20.75
C ALA A 17 27.71 14.30 19.68
N LEU A 18 26.67 13.49 19.81
CA LEU A 18 26.22 12.54 18.77
C LEU A 18 25.68 13.28 17.53
N LYS A 19 24.97 14.39 17.69
CA LYS A 19 24.54 15.23 16.56
C LYS A 19 25.70 15.98 15.89
N THR A 20 26.61 16.55 16.67
CA THR A 20 27.77 17.27 16.13
C THR A 20 28.75 16.33 15.42
N ASN A 21 28.94 15.09 15.90
CA ASN A 21 29.82 14.12 15.24
C ASN A 21 29.30 13.64 13.87
N LYS A 22 27.98 13.71 13.61
CA LYS A 22 27.39 13.40 12.31
C LYS A 22 27.69 14.50 11.27
N TYR A 23 27.84 15.75 11.72
CA TYR A 23 28.03 16.91 10.83
C TYR A 23 29.49 17.29 10.62
N THR A 24 30.42 16.90 11.51
CA THR A 24 31.87 17.19 11.36
C THR A 24 32.55 16.29 10.33
N HIS A 25 31.97 15.14 9.94
CA HIS A 25 32.50 14.31 8.85
C HIS A 25 32.10 14.77 7.44
N VAL A 26 31.28 15.81 7.32
CA VAL A 26 30.69 16.25 6.04
C VAL A 26 31.64 17.16 5.24
N GLU A 27 32.65 17.79 5.88
CA GLU A 27 33.50 18.76 5.21
C GLU A 27 34.39 18.19 4.09
N ASN A 28 34.53 16.86 3.98
CA ASN A 28 35.40 16.21 2.98
C ASN A 28 34.66 15.34 1.95
N CYS A 29 33.33 15.37 1.88
CA CYS A 29 32.58 14.52 0.97
C CYS A 29 31.94 15.30 -0.18
N SER A 30 32.68 15.44 -1.28
CA SER A 30 32.27 16.14 -2.51
C SER A 30 31.57 15.23 -3.54
N SER A 31 31.34 13.93 -3.23
CA SER A 31 30.75 13.01 -4.18
C SER A 31 29.23 12.88 -3.99
N SER A 32 28.49 13.12 -5.08
CA SER A 32 27.06 12.81 -5.12
C SER A 32 26.80 11.31 -4.94
N VAL A 33 25.80 10.95 -4.12
CA VAL A 33 25.40 9.55 -3.92
C VAL A 33 24.79 9.01 -5.20
N SER A 34 25.45 8.03 -5.83
CA SER A 34 24.95 7.34 -7.03
C SER A 34 24.14 6.09 -6.72
N LYS A 35 24.37 5.48 -5.54
CA LYS A 35 23.70 4.24 -5.10
C LYS A 35 23.42 4.28 -3.60
N PHE A 36 22.28 3.75 -3.21
CA PHE A 36 21.94 3.47 -1.80
C PHE A 36 22.14 2.00 -1.48
N ILE A 37 22.43 1.72 -0.21
CA ILE A 37 22.53 0.37 0.35
C ILE A 37 21.29 0.15 1.24
N LEU A 38 20.44 -0.80 0.87
CA LEU A 38 19.28 -1.17 1.66
C LEU A 38 19.70 -2.21 2.70
N LEU A 39 19.70 -1.85 3.98
CA LEU A 39 20.15 -2.76 5.03
C LEU A 39 19.21 -3.96 5.22
N GLY A 40 17.94 -3.84 4.81
CA GLY A 40 16.98 -4.92 4.90
C GLY A 40 16.83 -5.46 6.32
N PHE A 41 16.86 -6.77 6.43
CA PHE A 41 16.75 -7.49 7.70
C PHE A 41 18.08 -8.20 8.01
N PRO A 42 18.57 -8.13 9.26
CA PRO A 42 19.83 -8.77 9.67
C PRO A 42 19.62 -10.28 9.89
N TYR A 43 19.44 -11.05 8.82
CA TYR A 43 19.20 -12.48 8.88
C TYR A 43 20.47 -13.28 8.55
N THR A 44 20.57 -14.49 9.13
CA THR A 44 21.57 -15.48 8.68
C THR A 44 21.24 -15.97 7.28
N TRP A 45 22.21 -16.55 6.60
CA TRP A 45 22.06 -17.04 5.22
C TRP A 45 20.89 -18.02 5.07
N GLU A 46 20.72 -18.93 6.03
CA GLU A 46 19.63 -19.91 6.02
C GLU A 46 18.25 -19.24 6.07
N ILE A 47 18.12 -18.19 6.92
CA ILE A 47 16.88 -17.41 7.02
C ILE A 47 16.65 -16.59 5.74
N GLN A 48 17.70 -16.06 5.12
CA GLN A 48 17.57 -15.32 3.86
C GLN A 48 17.02 -16.23 2.74
N ILE A 49 17.51 -17.47 2.60
CA ILE A 49 17.01 -18.45 1.62
C ILE A 49 15.56 -18.82 1.92
N LEU A 50 15.19 -19.01 3.19
CA LEU A 50 13.81 -19.28 3.59
C LEU A 50 12.91 -18.09 3.23
N CYS A 51 13.31 -16.86 3.56
CA CYS A 51 12.59 -15.64 3.23
C CYS A 51 12.46 -15.45 1.72
N PHE A 52 13.53 -15.70 0.95
CA PHE A 52 13.49 -15.67 -0.50
C PHE A 52 12.43 -16.64 -1.05
N SER A 53 12.41 -17.88 -0.56
CA SER A 53 11.45 -18.90 -1.00
C SER A 53 10.01 -18.51 -0.67
N VAL A 54 9.75 -18.08 0.56
CA VAL A 54 8.42 -17.67 1.02
C VAL A 54 7.92 -16.44 0.25
N PHE A 55 8.75 -15.40 0.13
CA PHE A 55 8.33 -14.17 -0.55
C PHE A 55 8.21 -14.34 -2.06
N SER A 56 9.03 -15.21 -2.69
CA SER A 56 8.86 -15.60 -4.10
C SER A 56 7.52 -16.30 -4.30
N GLY A 57 7.18 -17.25 -3.44
CA GLY A 57 5.90 -17.95 -3.49
C GLY A 57 4.71 -16.99 -3.30
N THR A 58 4.81 -16.08 -2.33
CA THR A 58 3.82 -15.04 -2.05
C THR A 58 3.63 -14.12 -3.26
N TYR A 59 4.73 -13.68 -3.88
CA TYR A 59 4.69 -12.82 -5.06
C TYR A 59 4.01 -13.51 -6.25
N ILE A 60 4.39 -14.75 -6.56
CA ILE A 60 3.78 -15.53 -7.64
C ILE A 60 2.29 -15.75 -7.37
N LEU A 61 1.91 -16.07 -6.12
CA LEU A 61 0.51 -16.24 -5.73
C LEU A 61 -0.29 -14.94 -5.91
N THR A 62 0.31 -13.80 -5.56
CA THR A 62 -0.32 -12.48 -5.77
C THR A 62 -0.54 -12.22 -7.26
N LEU A 63 0.47 -12.45 -8.10
CA LEU A 63 0.34 -12.23 -9.54
C LEU A 63 -0.74 -13.14 -10.15
N ILE A 64 -0.69 -14.44 -9.87
CA ILE A 64 -1.67 -15.40 -10.42
C ILE A 64 -3.08 -15.09 -9.93
N GLY A 65 -3.26 -14.84 -8.62
CA GLY A 65 -4.56 -14.55 -8.03
C GLY A 65 -5.21 -13.30 -8.65
N ASN A 66 -4.45 -12.23 -8.76
CA ASN A 66 -4.92 -10.98 -9.35
C ASN A 66 -5.19 -11.10 -10.86
N LEU A 67 -4.35 -11.79 -11.61
CA LEU A 67 -4.60 -12.07 -13.03
C LEU A 67 -5.87 -12.89 -13.24
N CYS A 68 -6.12 -13.91 -12.40
CA CYS A 68 -7.36 -14.68 -12.45
C CYS A 68 -8.60 -13.80 -12.24
N ILE A 69 -8.56 -12.84 -11.32
CA ILE A 69 -9.68 -11.90 -11.10
C ILE A 69 -9.87 -10.99 -12.31
N ILE A 70 -8.80 -10.43 -12.88
CA ILE A 70 -8.88 -9.61 -14.10
C ILE A 70 -9.52 -10.41 -15.23
N CYS A 71 -9.11 -11.65 -15.46
CA CYS A 71 -9.68 -12.52 -16.47
C CYS A 71 -11.16 -12.83 -16.19
N ALA A 72 -11.52 -13.15 -14.95
CA ALA A 72 -12.89 -13.45 -14.56
C ALA A 72 -13.84 -12.25 -14.82
N VAL A 73 -13.43 -11.04 -14.40
CA VAL A 73 -14.23 -9.82 -14.62
C VAL A 73 -14.38 -9.48 -16.10
N ARG A 74 -13.36 -9.75 -16.92
CA ARG A 74 -13.41 -9.50 -18.36
C ARG A 74 -14.23 -10.54 -19.13
N CYS A 75 -14.22 -11.80 -18.70
CA CYS A 75 -14.85 -12.91 -19.41
C CYS A 75 -16.30 -13.16 -18.99
N ASP A 76 -16.71 -12.80 -17.77
CA ASP A 76 -18.07 -13.03 -17.29
C ASP A 76 -18.89 -11.74 -17.28
N HIS A 77 -19.91 -11.67 -18.15
CA HIS A 77 -20.81 -10.50 -18.25
C HIS A 77 -21.57 -10.21 -16.94
N GLN A 78 -21.77 -11.19 -16.08
CA GLN A 78 -22.43 -10.99 -14.78
C GLN A 78 -21.60 -10.11 -13.84
N LEU A 79 -20.28 -10.03 -14.06
CA LEU A 79 -19.36 -9.18 -13.29
C LEU A 79 -19.17 -7.78 -13.91
N GLN A 80 -19.93 -7.41 -14.94
CA GLN A 80 -19.86 -6.07 -15.54
C GLN A 80 -20.83 -5.09 -14.87
N THR A 81 -20.88 -5.09 -13.54
CA THR A 81 -21.64 -4.11 -12.75
C THR A 81 -20.76 -2.98 -12.26
N PRO A 82 -21.32 -1.82 -11.85
CA PRO A 82 -20.58 -0.68 -11.33
C PRO A 82 -19.54 -1.05 -10.28
N MET A 83 -19.93 -1.87 -9.30
CA MET A 83 -19.04 -2.34 -8.24
C MET A 83 -17.84 -3.14 -8.78
N TYR A 84 -18.07 -4.08 -9.70
CA TYR A 84 -16.98 -4.91 -10.22
C TYR A 84 -16.05 -4.15 -11.16
N ILE A 85 -16.52 -3.07 -11.79
CA ILE A 85 -15.69 -2.17 -12.58
C ILE A 85 -14.71 -1.41 -11.68
N LEU A 86 -15.17 -0.90 -10.53
CA LEU A 86 -14.27 -0.30 -9.54
C LEU A 86 -13.34 -1.36 -8.95
N LEU A 87 -13.88 -2.52 -8.58
CA LEU A 87 -13.11 -3.63 -8.03
C LEU A 87 -12.01 -4.15 -8.96
N ALA A 88 -12.24 -4.15 -10.27
CA ALA A 88 -11.27 -4.63 -11.27
C ALA A 88 -9.97 -3.81 -11.32
N ASN A 89 -9.96 -2.60 -10.75
CA ASN A 89 -8.75 -1.79 -10.64
C ASN A 89 -7.80 -2.31 -9.55
N PHE A 90 -8.32 -2.94 -8.49
CA PHE A 90 -7.49 -3.43 -7.39
C PHE A 90 -6.49 -4.52 -7.81
N PRO A 91 -6.89 -5.57 -8.56
CA PRO A 91 -5.94 -6.54 -9.06
C PRO A 91 -4.79 -5.92 -9.87
N PHE A 92 -5.08 -4.89 -10.65
CA PHE A 92 -4.06 -4.18 -11.40
C PHE A 92 -3.13 -3.37 -10.48
N LEU A 93 -3.70 -2.64 -9.52
CA LEU A 93 -2.94 -1.90 -8.49
C LEU A 93 -2.03 -2.83 -7.69
N GLU A 94 -2.54 -3.95 -7.23
CA GLU A 94 -1.80 -4.94 -6.45
C GLU A 94 -0.61 -5.53 -7.19
N ILE A 95 -0.79 -5.88 -8.48
CA ILE A 95 0.29 -6.38 -9.32
C ILE A 95 1.42 -5.34 -9.41
N TRP A 96 1.09 -4.09 -9.69
CA TRP A 96 2.08 -3.02 -9.80
C TRP A 96 2.71 -2.67 -8.45
N PHE A 97 1.90 -2.63 -7.39
CA PHE A 97 2.36 -2.35 -6.03
C PHE A 97 3.44 -3.35 -5.59
N VAL A 98 3.15 -4.65 -5.66
CA VAL A 98 4.13 -5.67 -5.28
C VAL A 98 5.32 -5.71 -6.24
N THR A 99 5.11 -5.48 -7.54
CA THR A 99 6.18 -5.51 -8.54
C THR A 99 7.14 -4.32 -8.39
N SER A 100 6.71 -3.21 -7.81
CA SER A 100 7.59 -2.09 -7.50
C SER A 100 8.63 -2.40 -6.41
N THR A 101 8.36 -3.36 -5.54
CA THR A 101 9.17 -3.60 -4.33
C THR A 101 9.75 -5.00 -4.27
N VAL A 102 8.93 -6.05 -4.48
CA VAL A 102 9.32 -7.44 -4.22
C VAL A 102 10.48 -7.92 -5.08
N PRO A 103 10.57 -7.64 -6.40
CA PRO A 103 11.70 -8.12 -7.21
C PRO A 103 13.05 -7.61 -6.71
N ASN A 104 13.14 -6.33 -6.33
CA ASN A 104 14.37 -5.77 -5.77
C ASN A 104 14.69 -6.38 -4.40
N MET A 105 13.68 -6.58 -3.54
CA MET A 105 13.85 -7.24 -2.25
C MET A 105 14.35 -8.69 -2.42
N LEU A 106 13.81 -9.44 -3.37
CA LEU A 106 14.24 -10.80 -3.65
C LEU A 106 15.68 -10.85 -4.19
N ALA A 107 16.03 -9.94 -5.09
CA ALA A 107 17.42 -9.82 -5.59
C ALA A 107 18.39 -9.55 -4.44
N ASN A 108 18.01 -8.70 -3.48
CA ASN A 108 18.84 -8.38 -2.31
C ASN A 108 19.04 -9.57 -1.37
N PHE A 109 18.09 -10.51 -1.24
CA PHE A 109 18.29 -11.71 -0.43
C PHE A 109 19.37 -12.65 -0.99
N LEU A 110 19.63 -12.60 -2.31
CA LEU A 110 20.63 -13.44 -2.98
C LEU A 110 21.95 -12.68 -3.25
N SER A 111 22.03 -11.39 -2.92
CA SER A 111 23.17 -10.55 -3.20
C SER A 111 24.01 -10.30 -1.94
N GLU A 112 25.31 -10.26 -2.09
CA GLU A 112 26.22 -9.80 -1.03
C GLU A 112 26.13 -8.28 -0.81
N THR A 113 25.73 -7.53 -1.84
CA THR A 113 25.58 -6.07 -1.78
C THR A 113 24.16 -5.66 -2.10
N ASN A 114 23.42 -5.28 -1.08
CA ASN A 114 22.01 -4.86 -1.18
C ASN A 114 21.89 -3.44 -1.72
N THR A 115 22.22 -3.21 -2.98
CA THR A 115 22.31 -1.86 -3.56
C THR A 115 21.15 -1.55 -4.51
N ILE A 116 20.71 -0.30 -4.49
CA ILE A 116 19.78 0.28 -5.46
C ILE A 116 20.38 1.60 -6.00
N SER A 117 20.24 1.86 -7.30
CA SER A 117 20.66 3.14 -7.87
C SER A 117 19.82 4.30 -7.32
N PHE A 118 20.37 5.51 -7.34
CA PHE A 118 19.64 6.71 -6.90
C PHE A 118 18.30 6.84 -7.64
N SER A 119 18.31 6.79 -8.96
CA SER A 119 17.09 6.86 -9.77
C SER A 119 16.15 5.69 -9.53
N GLY A 120 16.67 4.47 -9.36
CA GLY A 120 15.89 3.29 -9.04
C GLY A 120 15.17 3.40 -7.68
N CYS A 121 15.82 3.98 -6.68
CA CYS A 121 15.25 4.25 -5.37
C CYS A 121 14.05 5.22 -5.47
N PHE A 122 14.23 6.36 -6.15
CA PHE A 122 13.16 7.33 -6.32
C PHE A 122 12.02 6.83 -7.22
N LEU A 123 12.33 5.99 -8.22
CA LEU A 123 11.32 5.35 -9.05
C LEU A 123 10.51 4.33 -8.24
N GLN A 124 11.17 3.50 -7.42
CA GLN A 124 10.50 2.58 -6.49
C GLN A 124 9.60 3.35 -5.52
N PHE A 125 10.11 4.41 -4.90
CA PHE A 125 9.35 5.29 -4.01
C PHE A 125 8.11 5.86 -4.71
N TYR A 126 8.28 6.40 -5.93
CA TYR A 126 7.18 6.97 -6.71
C TYR A 126 6.07 5.95 -6.98
N PHE A 127 6.40 4.81 -7.57
CA PHE A 127 5.39 3.81 -7.88
C PHE A 127 4.73 3.23 -6.65
N PHE A 128 5.49 2.91 -5.61
CA PHE A 128 4.97 2.35 -4.37
C PHE A 128 3.92 3.28 -3.73
N PHE A 129 4.26 4.54 -3.53
CA PHE A 129 3.35 5.49 -2.89
C PHE A 129 2.20 5.93 -3.81
N SER A 130 2.43 6.05 -5.11
CA SER A 130 1.36 6.38 -6.07
C SER A 130 0.32 5.27 -6.16
N MET A 131 0.73 3.99 -6.17
CA MET A 131 -0.20 2.86 -6.18
C MET A 131 -0.99 2.80 -4.87
N GLY A 132 -0.33 2.93 -3.70
CA GLY A 132 -1.01 2.95 -2.41
C GLY A 132 -2.00 4.13 -2.29
N THR A 133 -1.64 5.31 -2.80
CA THR A 133 -2.55 6.47 -2.85
C THR A 133 -3.72 6.24 -3.77
N THR A 134 -3.50 5.67 -4.95
CA THR A 134 -4.57 5.30 -5.88
C THR A 134 -5.54 4.32 -5.21
N GLU A 135 -5.01 3.37 -4.44
CA GLU A 135 -5.82 2.41 -3.68
C GLU A 135 -6.73 3.10 -2.67
N THR A 136 -6.22 4.11 -1.91
CA THR A 136 -7.07 4.86 -0.95
C THR A 136 -8.24 5.58 -1.65
N PHE A 137 -8.01 6.13 -2.84
CA PHE A 137 -9.08 6.77 -3.61
C PHE A 137 -10.10 5.76 -4.15
N PHE A 138 -9.66 4.59 -4.61
CA PHE A 138 -10.59 3.53 -5.02
C PHE A 138 -11.39 2.96 -3.86
N LEU A 139 -10.77 2.75 -2.69
CA LEU A 139 -11.51 2.35 -1.48
C LEU A 139 -12.57 3.39 -1.11
N SER A 140 -12.27 4.68 -1.23
CA SER A 140 -13.22 5.75 -1.00
C SER A 140 -14.36 5.74 -2.04
N ALA A 141 -14.03 5.55 -3.32
CA ALA A 141 -15.03 5.44 -4.39
C ALA A 141 -15.96 4.22 -4.20
N MET A 142 -15.41 3.09 -3.76
CA MET A 142 -16.21 1.90 -3.43
C MET A 142 -17.09 2.10 -2.20
N ALA A 143 -16.61 2.80 -1.16
CA ALA A 143 -17.44 3.16 -0.01
C ALA A 143 -18.63 4.03 -0.42
N PHE A 144 -18.40 5.00 -1.32
CA PHE A 144 -19.46 5.82 -1.90
C PHE A 144 -20.47 5.01 -2.72
N ASP A 145 -19.98 4.11 -3.58
CA ASP A 145 -20.82 3.19 -4.37
C ASP A 145 -21.71 2.34 -3.45
N ARG A 146 -21.15 1.74 -2.39
CA ARG A 146 -21.92 0.96 -1.42
C ARG A 146 -22.94 1.81 -0.68
N CYS A 147 -22.57 3.02 -0.28
CA CYS A 147 -23.49 3.95 0.37
C CYS A 147 -24.70 4.26 -0.53
N LEU A 148 -24.49 4.57 -1.79
CA LEU A 148 -25.58 4.82 -2.73
C LEU A 148 -26.45 3.60 -2.99
N ALA A 149 -25.83 2.43 -3.19
CA ALA A 149 -26.55 1.18 -3.47
C ALA A 149 -27.48 0.76 -2.32
N ILE A 150 -27.08 1.01 -1.07
CA ILE A 150 -27.85 0.59 0.11
C ILE A 150 -28.80 1.69 0.59
N CYS A 151 -28.35 2.96 0.61
CA CYS A 151 -29.15 4.08 1.13
C CYS A 151 -30.20 4.58 0.12
N ARG A 152 -29.94 4.42 -1.21
CA ARG A 152 -30.82 4.92 -2.28
C ARG A 152 -30.99 3.92 -3.41
N PRO A 153 -31.50 2.69 -3.16
CA PRO A 153 -31.53 1.59 -4.13
C PRO A 153 -32.30 1.93 -5.41
N LEU A 154 -33.39 2.67 -5.31
CA LEU A 154 -34.22 3.07 -6.47
C LEU A 154 -33.52 4.06 -7.39
N HIS A 155 -32.65 4.91 -6.85
CA HIS A 155 -31.92 5.91 -7.64
C HIS A 155 -30.53 5.40 -8.07
N TYR A 156 -30.06 4.28 -7.51
CA TYR A 156 -28.73 3.76 -7.76
C TYR A 156 -28.44 3.50 -9.25
N PRO A 157 -29.31 2.85 -10.06
CA PRO A 157 -29.03 2.62 -11.47
C PRO A 157 -28.88 3.91 -12.28
N THR A 158 -29.61 4.96 -11.90
CA THR A 158 -29.55 6.28 -12.57
C THR A 158 -28.32 7.08 -12.14
N VAL A 159 -27.94 6.98 -10.85
CA VAL A 159 -26.82 7.75 -10.28
C VAL A 159 -25.48 7.08 -10.58
N MET A 160 -25.42 5.75 -10.64
CA MET A 160 -24.18 4.98 -10.84
C MET A 160 -24.25 4.06 -12.06
N PRO A 161 -24.47 4.59 -13.28
CA PRO A 161 -24.30 3.78 -14.48
C PRO A 161 -22.82 3.42 -14.70
N VAL A 162 -22.57 2.35 -15.44
CA VAL A 162 -21.23 1.82 -15.75
C VAL A 162 -20.26 2.91 -16.24
N GLN A 163 -20.74 3.79 -17.16
CA GLN A 163 -19.91 4.89 -17.67
C GLN A 163 -19.45 5.87 -16.58
N ARG A 164 -20.28 6.11 -15.57
CA ARG A 164 -19.90 6.99 -14.45
C ARG A 164 -18.82 6.35 -13.58
N CYS A 165 -18.90 5.04 -13.33
CA CYS A 165 -17.86 4.31 -12.61
C CYS A 165 -16.52 4.33 -13.34
N ILE A 166 -16.52 4.14 -14.66
CA ILE A 166 -15.31 4.28 -15.47
C ILE A 166 -14.75 5.70 -15.38
N ARG A 167 -15.62 6.73 -15.48
CA ARG A 167 -15.21 8.14 -15.34
C ARG A 167 -14.70 8.46 -13.93
N MET A 168 -15.20 7.83 -12.88
CA MET A 168 -14.69 7.97 -11.52
C MET A 168 -13.32 7.32 -11.34
N GLY A 169 -13.01 6.27 -12.08
CA GLY A 169 -11.70 5.63 -12.04
C GLY A 169 -10.57 6.55 -12.53
N ALA A 170 -10.81 7.35 -13.57
CA ALA A 170 -9.79 8.22 -14.15
C ALA A 170 -9.22 9.25 -13.14
N PRO A 171 -10.03 10.02 -12.37
CA PRO A 171 -9.49 10.90 -11.34
C PRO A 171 -8.82 10.12 -10.20
N CYS A 172 -9.27 8.93 -9.82
CA CYS A 172 -8.58 8.13 -8.81
C CYS A 172 -7.14 7.81 -9.24
N TRP A 173 -6.95 7.39 -10.50
CA TRP A 173 -5.62 7.17 -11.07
C TRP A 173 -4.82 8.47 -11.16
N ALA A 174 -5.38 9.53 -11.74
CA ALA A 174 -4.69 10.81 -11.91
C ALA A 174 -4.25 11.41 -10.56
N CYS A 175 -5.16 11.47 -9.58
CA CYS A 175 -4.84 11.99 -8.25
C CYS A 175 -3.79 11.12 -7.55
N GLY A 176 -3.88 9.79 -7.66
CA GLY A 176 -2.91 8.88 -7.07
C GLY A 176 -1.49 9.10 -7.58
N PHE A 177 -1.33 9.27 -8.89
CA PHE A 177 -0.02 9.53 -9.49
C PHE A 177 0.50 10.96 -9.26
N LEU A 178 -0.37 11.93 -9.17
CA LEU A 178 0.04 13.33 -8.99
C LEU A 178 0.33 13.68 -7.52
N TYR A 179 -0.32 13.00 -6.59
CA TYR A 179 -0.29 13.35 -5.17
C TYR A 179 1.12 13.37 -4.58
N PHE A 180 1.92 12.33 -4.84
CA PHE A 180 3.25 12.18 -4.27
C PHE A 180 4.39 12.88 -5.05
N LEU A 181 4.10 13.57 -6.15
CA LEU A 181 5.13 14.26 -6.93
C LEU A 181 5.89 15.31 -6.11
N LEU A 182 5.15 16.10 -5.29
CA LEU A 182 5.81 17.14 -4.49
C LEU A 182 6.68 16.55 -3.36
N PRO A 183 6.23 15.62 -2.52
CA PRO A 183 7.09 14.96 -1.54
C PRO A 183 8.35 14.34 -2.16
N ILE A 184 8.21 13.65 -3.29
CA ILE A 184 9.33 13.01 -3.97
C ILE A 184 10.32 14.05 -4.49
N TYR A 185 9.83 15.11 -5.13
CA TYR A 185 10.66 16.20 -5.58
C TYR A 185 11.44 16.84 -4.42
N LEU A 186 10.78 17.18 -3.32
CA LEU A 186 11.44 17.77 -2.15
C LEU A 186 12.52 16.87 -1.57
N ILE A 187 12.26 15.56 -1.44
CA ILE A 187 13.23 14.61 -0.92
C ILE A 187 14.39 14.43 -1.90
N SER A 188 14.12 14.43 -3.21
CA SER A 188 15.18 14.27 -4.23
C SER A 188 16.17 15.44 -4.28
N GLN A 189 15.78 16.62 -3.81
CA GLN A 189 16.64 17.80 -3.72
C GLN A 189 17.49 17.84 -2.44
N LEU A 190 17.29 16.88 -1.50
CA LEU A 190 18.10 16.86 -0.30
C LEU A 190 19.56 16.48 -0.61
N PRO A 191 20.53 17.10 0.07
CA PRO A 191 21.93 16.75 -0.07
C PRO A 191 22.22 15.42 0.64
N PHE A 192 22.44 14.37 -0.12
CA PHE A 192 22.87 13.06 0.36
C PHE A 192 24.39 12.99 0.29
N CYS A 193 25.07 13.18 1.42
CA CYS A 193 26.51 13.06 1.47
C CYS A 193 26.88 11.65 1.88
N CYS A 194 27.92 11.06 1.38
CA CYS A 194 28.56 9.79 1.77
C CYS A 194 27.78 8.74 2.62
N LEU A 195 26.72 9.12 3.30
CA LEU A 195 25.82 8.25 4.03
C LEU A 195 24.77 7.71 3.06
N ASN A 196 24.97 6.49 2.60
CA ASN A 196 24.12 5.86 1.59
C ASN A 196 23.38 4.61 2.11
N LYS A 197 23.40 4.37 3.44
CA LYS A 197 22.79 3.18 4.06
C LYS A 197 21.38 3.51 4.54
N ILE A 198 20.37 2.94 3.90
CA ILE A 198 18.95 3.04 4.26
C ILE A 198 18.62 1.86 5.17
N ASP A 199 18.24 2.12 6.44
CA ASP A 199 17.79 1.08 7.35
C ASP A 199 16.35 0.67 7.07
N HIS A 200 16.14 0.17 5.85
CA HIS A 200 14.87 -0.36 5.36
C HIS A 200 15.12 -1.34 4.21
N PHE A 201 14.11 -2.13 3.82
CA PHE A 201 14.17 -3.03 2.66
C PHE A 201 13.65 -2.37 1.36
N LEU A 202 13.09 -1.18 1.46
CA LEU A 202 12.63 -0.34 0.34
C LEU A 202 12.98 1.14 0.59
N CYS A 203 12.86 1.95 -0.46
CA CYS A 203 13.05 3.40 -0.35
C CYS A 203 11.80 4.06 0.26
N ASP A 204 11.88 4.41 1.53
CA ASP A 204 10.83 5.05 2.32
C ASP A 204 11.21 6.49 2.66
N PRO A 205 10.24 7.46 2.66
CA PRO A 205 10.52 8.86 2.92
C PRO A 205 11.21 9.11 4.28
N GLY A 206 10.80 8.41 5.34
CA GLY A 206 11.35 8.61 6.67
C GLY A 206 12.85 8.31 6.75
N PRO A 207 13.30 7.10 6.40
CA PRO A 207 14.73 6.78 6.29
C PRO A 207 15.50 7.67 5.30
N LEU A 208 14.91 8.02 4.14
CA LEU A 208 15.57 8.88 3.15
C LEU A 208 15.84 10.29 3.69
N ILE A 209 14.86 10.92 4.35
CA ILE A 209 15.06 12.26 4.92
C ILE A 209 16.12 12.23 6.02
N LYS A 210 16.19 11.14 6.82
CA LYS A 210 17.22 10.95 7.84
C LYS A 210 18.65 10.82 7.27
N LEU A 211 18.80 10.47 5.99
CA LEU A 211 20.10 10.41 5.32
C LEU A 211 20.60 11.77 4.81
N SER A 212 19.77 12.81 4.84
CA SER A 212 20.22 14.15 4.48
C SER A 212 21.35 14.62 5.41
N CYS A 213 22.35 15.23 4.83
CA CYS A 213 23.49 15.83 5.54
C CYS A 213 23.11 17.09 6.30
N VAL A 214 22.07 17.75 5.84
CA VAL A 214 21.51 18.95 6.44
C VAL A 214 20.13 18.61 7.02
N PRO A 215 19.82 19.06 8.25
CA PRO A 215 18.46 18.89 8.79
C PRO A 215 17.43 19.48 7.85
N ALA A 216 16.40 18.70 7.52
CA ALA A 216 15.34 19.09 6.58
C ALA A 216 13.95 19.13 7.25
N PRO A 217 13.75 19.92 8.35
CA PRO A 217 12.50 19.90 9.12
C PRO A 217 11.31 20.34 8.28
N VAL A 218 11.47 21.23 7.33
CA VAL A 218 10.39 21.67 6.43
C VAL A 218 9.93 20.53 5.55
N THR A 219 10.85 19.76 4.97
CA THR A 219 10.52 18.57 4.16
C THR A 219 9.83 17.50 4.99
N GLU A 220 10.31 17.25 6.23
CA GLU A 220 9.66 16.31 7.16
C GLU A 220 8.22 16.72 7.46
N ILE A 221 8.00 18.00 7.79
CA ILE A 221 6.65 18.53 8.09
C ILE A 221 5.74 18.43 6.87
N ILE A 222 6.21 18.82 5.69
CA ILE A 222 5.41 18.73 4.47
C ILE A 222 5.02 17.27 4.18
N CYS A 223 5.96 16.34 4.23
CA CYS A 223 5.68 14.92 4.02
C CYS A 223 4.69 14.37 5.07
N ALA A 224 4.84 14.75 6.33
CA ALA A 224 3.93 14.35 7.40
C ALA A 224 2.51 14.91 7.18
N ILE A 225 2.39 16.18 6.77
CA ILE A 225 1.10 16.79 6.44
C ILE A 225 0.46 16.09 5.25
N TYR A 226 1.21 15.83 4.17
CA TYR A 226 0.70 15.13 2.99
C TYR A 226 0.15 13.74 3.35
N ASN A 227 0.91 12.94 4.09
CA ASN A 227 0.45 11.63 4.54
C ASN A 227 -0.78 11.73 5.45
N SER A 228 -0.76 12.64 6.42
CA SER A 228 -1.87 12.80 7.37
C SER A 228 -3.15 13.27 6.68
N VAL A 229 -3.06 14.26 5.80
CA VAL A 229 -4.23 14.75 5.04
C VAL A 229 -4.84 13.65 4.20
N LEU A 230 -4.02 12.87 3.48
CA LEU A 230 -4.50 11.75 2.68
C LEU A 230 -5.21 10.71 3.54
N ILE A 231 -4.53 10.20 4.58
CA ILE A 231 -5.04 9.12 5.42
C ILE A 231 -6.32 9.54 6.14
N PHE A 232 -6.30 10.68 6.84
CA PHE A 232 -7.44 11.10 7.64
C PHE A 232 -8.63 11.55 6.80
N SER A 233 -8.43 12.24 5.66
CA SER A 233 -9.54 12.67 4.81
C SER A 233 -10.27 11.49 4.17
N THR A 234 -9.51 10.52 3.64
CA THR A 234 -10.09 9.34 3.01
C THR A 234 -10.72 8.39 4.03
N LEU A 235 -10.09 8.18 5.20
CA LEU A 235 -10.66 7.41 6.30
C LEU A 235 -11.95 8.05 6.84
N PHE A 236 -11.97 9.36 7.03
CA PHE A 236 -13.16 10.10 7.44
C PHE A 236 -14.29 9.94 6.41
N PHE A 237 -13.99 10.03 5.12
CA PHE A 237 -14.98 9.84 4.07
C PHE A 237 -15.54 8.41 4.07
N ILE A 238 -14.69 7.39 4.19
CA ILE A 238 -15.11 5.98 4.25
C ILE A 238 -15.96 5.72 5.50
N THR A 239 -15.52 6.16 6.67
CA THR A 239 -16.25 5.94 7.94
C THR A 239 -17.59 6.66 7.93
N SER A 240 -17.66 7.87 7.40
CA SER A 240 -18.91 8.62 7.24
C SER A 240 -19.88 7.91 6.29
N SER A 241 -19.38 7.39 5.15
CA SER A 241 -20.18 6.61 4.21
C SER A 241 -20.75 5.35 4.86
N TYR A 242 -19.94 4.63 5.65
CA TYR A 242 -20.40 3.43 6.34
C TYR A 242 -21.31 3.73 7.54
N ALA A 243 -21.17 4.85 8.20
CA ALA A 243 -22.15 5.28 9.22
C ALA A 243 -23.55 5.46 8.61
N LEU A 244 -23.64 6.03 7.39
CA LEU A 244 -24.91 6.12 6.66
C LEU A 244 -25.44 4.73 6.25
N VAL A 245 -24.57 3.84 5.79
CA VAL A 245 -24.93 2.44 5.44
C VAL A 245 -25.49 1.71 6.65
N ILE A 246 -24.80 1.75 7.79
CA ILE A 246 -25.27 1.10 9.04
C ILE A 246 -26.64 1.66 9.45
N ARG A 247 -26.78 2.99 9.42
CA ARG A 247 -28.07 3.63 9.74
C ARG A 247 -29.21 3.20 8.81
N ALA A 248 -28.91 3.00 7.52
CA ALA A 248 -29.90 2.52 6.55
C ALA A 248 -30.23 1.03 6.78
N VAL A 249 -29.23 0.19 7.00
CA VAL A 249 -29.40 -1.26 7.24
C VAL A 249 -30.21 -1.53 8.51
N LEU A 250 -29.98 -0.78 9.59
CA LEU A 250 -30.74 -0.92 10.84
C LEU A 250 -32.23 -0.56 10.69
N ARG A 251 -32.63 0.12 9.61
CA ARG A 251 -34.03 0.41 9.28
C ARG A 251 -34.69 -0.68 8.43
N VAL A 252 -33.94 -1.65 7.93
CA VAL A 252 -34.49 -2.79 7.17
C VAL A 252 -35.25 -3.71 8.13
N PRO A 253 -36.55 -4.00 7.88
CA PRO A 253 -37.39 -4.72 8.84
C PRO A 253 -37.03 -6.19 9.00
N SER A 254 -36.33 -6.81 8.03
CA SER A 254 -36.02 -8.25 8.06
C SER A 254 -34.57 -8.51 8.45
N ALA A 255 -34.34 -9.43 9.38
CA ALA A 255 -33.01 -9.87 9.79
C ALA A 255 -32.20 -10.45 8.60
N GLU A 256 -32.85 -11.15 7.68
CA GLU A 256 -32.24 -11.69 6.49
C GLU A 256 -31.73 -10.58 5.54
N GLY A 257 -32.52 -9.51 5.34
CA GLY A 257 -32.13 -8.34 4.58
C GLY A 257 -30.94 -7.62 5.20
N GLN A 258 -30.93 -7.46 6.53
CA GLN A 258 -29.78 -6.89 7.26
C GLN A 258 -28.52 -7.74 7.07
N GLN A 259 -28.61 -9.06 7.25
CA GLN A 259 -27.49 -9.97 7.08
C GLN A 259 -26.91 -9.93 5.66
N LYS A 260 -27.76 -9.87 4.63
CA LYS A 260 -27.34 -9.76 3.22
C LYS A 260 -26.60 -8.46 2.99
N ALA A 261 -27.08 -7.32 3.51
CA ALA A 261 -26.42 -6.02 3.38
C ALA A 261 -25.05 -6.01 4.08
N PHE A 262 -24.95 -6.52 5.31
CA PHE A 262 -23.67 -6.63 6.02
C PHE A 262 -22.69 -7.57 5.32
N SER A 263 -23.14 -8.68 4.77
CA SER A 263 -22.31 -9.61 4.00
C SER A 263 -21.71 -8.92 2.76
N THR A 264 -22.50 -8.08 2.08
CA THR A 264 -22.06 -7.34 0.89
C THR A 264 -20.98 -6.32 1.23
N CYS A 265 -21.07 -5.67 2.38
CA CYS A 265 -20.08 -4.68 2.84
C CYS A 265 -18.84 -5.32 3.47
N GLY A 266 -18.95 -6.55 3.98
CA GLY A 266 -17.94 -7.16 4.81
C GLY A 266 -16.59 -7.37 4.11
N SER A 267 -16.58 -7.67 2.82
CA SER A 267 -15.33 -7.78 2.04
C SER A 267 -14.59 -6.46 1.94
N HIS A 268 -15.31 -5.39 1.60
CA HIS A 268 -14.73 -4.05 1.51
C HIS A 268 -14.20 -3.56 2.87
N LEU A 269 -14.99 -3.72 3.94
CA LEU A 269 -14.57 -3.36 5.30
C LEU A 269 -13.35 -4.15 5.77
N SER A 270 -13.24 -5.42 5.39
CA SER A 270 -12.05 -6.24 5.71
C SER A 270 -10.79 -5.66 5.06
N VAL A 271 -10.86 -5.30 3.78
CA VAL A 271 -9.71 -4.69 3.06
C VAL A 271 -9.39 -3.30 3.63
N VAL A 272 -10.39 -2.45 3.87
CA VAL A 272 -10.21 -1.15 4.51
C VAL A 272 -9.53 -1.29 5.87
N SER A 273 -9.95 -2.24 6.69
CA SER A 273 -9.36 -2.47 8.03
C SER A 273 -7.91 -2.92 7.95
N LEU A 274 -7.59 -3.84 7.05
CA LEU A 274 -6.21 -4.31 6.85
C LEU A 274 -5.32 -3.18 6.33
N PHE A 275 -5.78 -2.45 5.33
CA PHE A 275 -5.03 -1.37 4.70
C PHE A 275 -4.79 -0.21 5.67
N TYR A 276 -5.86 0.41 6.19
CA TYR A 276 -5.72 1.56 7.09
C TYR A 276 -5.12 1.19 8.44
N GLY A 277 -5.41 -0.01 8.96
CA GLY A 277 -4.79 -0.50 10.20
C GLY A 277 -3.27 -0.56 10.07
N SER A 278 -2.75 -1.08 8.97
CA SER A 278 -1.31 -1.14 8.73
C SER A 278 -0.68 0.24 8.55
N ILE A 279 -1.31 1.10 7.74
CA ILE A 279 -0.82 2.47 7.48
C ILE A 279 -0.80 3.32 8.74
N MET A 280 -1.82 3.21 9.59
CA MET A 280 -1.87 3.95 10.86
C MET A 280 -0.72 3.58 11.79
N VAL A 281 -0.35 2.30 11.84
CA VAL A 281 0.82 1.85 12.63
C VAL A 281 2.12 2.41 12.05
N VAL A 282 2.28 2.41 10.73
CA VAL A 282 3.54 2.83 10.08
C VAL A 282 3.74 4.34 10.08
N TYR A 283 2.70 5.11 9.73
CA TYR A 283 2.85 6.53 9.39
C TYR A 283 2.22 7.49 10.40
N VAL A 284 1.41 7.01 11.33
CA VAL A 284 0.71 7.86 12.32
C VAL A 284 1.18 7.57 13.75
N SER A 285 1.60 6.35 14.05
CA SER A 285 2.14 6.02 15.37
C SER A 285 3.43 6.80 15.64
N PRO A 286 3.56 7.49 16.79
CA PRO A 286 4.78 8.20 17.13
C PRO A 286 5.91 7.20 17.35
N THR A 287 6.77 7.04 16.34
CA THR A 287 7.97 6.17 16.37
C THR A 287 9.18 6.84 17.02
N ALA A 288 8.97 7.91 17.77
CA ALA A 288 10.03 8.55 18.55
C ALA A 288 10.57 7.55 19.60
N GLY A 289 11.58 6.78 19.19
CA GLY A 289 12.20 5.75 20.02
C GLY A 289 11.85 4.30 19.66
N ASP A 290 11.48 4.02 18.40
CA ASP A 290 11.29 2.62 17.95
C ASP A 290 12.64 1.88 17.90
N PRO A 291 13.01 1.12 18.97
CA PRO A 291 14.29 0.43 19.02
C PRO A 291 14.29 -0.87 18.22
N ALA A 292 13.14 -1.33 17.75
CA ALA A 292 12.97 -2.68 17.23
C ALA A 292 12.67 -2.74 15.72
N GLY A 293 12.57 -1.61 15.05
CA GLY A 293 12.24 -1.58 13.62
C GLY A 293 10.83 -2.10 13.33
N ILE A 294 9.88 -1.96 14.27
CA ILE A 294 8.47 -2.38 14.10
C ILE A 294 7.90 -1.85 12.79
N GLN A 295 8.21 -0.59 12.47
CA GLN A 295 7.80 0.04 11.21
C GLN A 295 8.21 -0.80 9.99
N LYS A 296 9.44 -1.33 9.97
CA LYS A 296 9.97 -2.18 8.89
C LYS A 296 9.17 -3.48 8.74
N TYR A 297 8.84 -4.15 9.85
CA TYR A 297 8.05 -5.38 9.83
C TYR A 297 6.59 -5.14 9.43
N VAL A 298 5.97 -4.06 9.92
CA VAL A 298 4.60 -3.71 9.53
C VAL A 298 4.54 -3.32 8.05
N THR A 299 5.55 -2.58 7.56
CA THR A 299 5.67 -2.28 6.12
C THR A 299 5.79 -3.57 5.31
N LEU A 300 6.59 -4.54 5.73
CA LEU A 300 6.69 -5.84 5.07
C LEU A 300 5.34 -6.58 5.06
N PHE A 301 4.62 -6.54 6.19
CA PHE A 301 3.32 -7.19 6.30
C PHE A 301 2.34 -6.62 5.28
N TYR A 302 2.13 -5.30 5.24
CA TYR A 302 1.12 -4.74 4.34
C TYR A 302 1.56 -4.69 2.88
N SER A 303 2.87 -4.56 2.60
CA SER A 303 3.37 -4.42 1.22
C SER A 303 3.62 -5.75 0.50
N VAL A 304 3.83 -6.83 1.23
CA VAL A 304 4.18 -8.14 0.65
C VAL A 304 3.20 -9.23 1.07
N LEU A 305 2.81 -9.28 2.34
CA LEU A 305 1.98 -10.36 2.86
C LEU A 305 0.48 -10.10 2.71
N THR A 306 0.03 -8.84 2.73
CA THR A 306 -1.39 -8.49 2.57
C THR A 306 -1.91 -8.63 1.13
N PRO A 307 -1.17 -8.26 0.07
CA PRO A 307 -1.63 -8.33 -1.31
C PRO A 307 -2.22 -9.68 -1.77
N PRO A 308 -1.68 -10.86 -1.38
CA PRO A 308 -2.30 -12.13 -1.73
C PRO A 308 -3.69 -12.34 -1.11
N PHE A 309 -3.99 -11.69 0.03
CA PHE A 309 -5.30 -11.86 0.68
C PHE A 309 -6.41 -11.10 -0.03
N ASN A 310 -6.11 -10.00 -0.73
CA ASN A 310 -7.13 -9.23 -1.44
C ASN A 310 -7.90 -10.06 -2.48
N PRO A 311 -7.24 -10.82 -3.40
CA PRO A 311 -7.92 -11.76 -4.28
C PRO A 311 -8.76 -12.80 -3.53
N LEU A 312 -8.26 -13.30 -2.39
CA LEU A 312 -8.97 -14.28 -1.58
C LEU A 312 -10.22 -13.68 -0.93
N ILE A 313 -10.11 -12.49 -0.34
CA ILE A 313 -11.24 -11.80 0.29
C ILE A 313 -12.34 -11.53 -0.73
N TYR A 314 -11.98 -11.03 -1.92
CA TYR A 314 -12.96 -10.76 -2.97
C TYR A 314 -13.56 -12.02 -3.58
N SER A 315 -12.77 -13.08 -3.78
CA SER A 315 -13.25 -14.33 -4.36
C SER A 315 -14.02 -15.21 -3.37
N LEU A 316 -13.57 -15.28 -2.11
CA LEU A 316 -14.19 -16.18 -1.12
C LEU A 316 -15.53 -15.66 -0.59
N ARG A 317 -15.74 -14.36 -0.48
CA ARG A 317 -16.99 -13.77 0.04
C ARG A 317 -18.03 -13.50 -1.04
N ASN A 318 -17.64 -13.39 -2.30
CA ASN A 318 -18.55 -13.06 -3.38
C ASN A 318 -18.92 -14.30 -4.20
N LYS A 319 -20.22 -14.67 -4.20
CA LYS A 319 -20.73 -15.84 -4.92
C LYS A 319 -20.53 -15.73 -6.43
N GLU A 320 -20.80 -14.57 -7.01
CA GLU A 320 -20.70 -14.31 -8.45
C GLU A 320 -19.24 -14.42 -8.91
N MET A 321 -18.31 -13.82 -8.17
CA MET A 321 -16.88 -13.95 -8.45
C MET A 321 -16.41 -15.42 -8.36
N LYS A 322 -16.87 -16.16 -7.34
CA LYS A 322 -16.57 -17.59 -7.17
C LYS A 322 -17.05 -18.44 -8.35
N GLU A 323 -18.25 -18.14 -8.85
CA GLU A 323 -18.82 -18.83 -10.02
C GLU A 323 -18.07 -18.47 -11.29
N ALA A 324 -17.73 -17.20 -11.51
CA ALA A 324 -16.93 -16.76 -12.65
C ALA A 324 -15.55 -17.40 -12.69
N LEU A 325 -14.85 -17.45 -11.54
CA LEU A 325 -13.56 -18.15 -11.42
C LEU A 325 -13.70 -19.64 -11.72
N ARG A 326 -14.75 -20.31 -11.20
CA ARG A 326 -14.99 -21.73 -11.51
C ARG A 326 -15.25 -21.96 -13.00
N LYS A 327 -15.99 -21.08 -13.66
CA LYS A 327 -16.21 -21.17 -15.13
C LYS A 327 -14.88 -21.00 -15.88
N LEU A 328 -14.08 -20.02 -15.48
CA LEU A 328 -12.77 -19.77 -16.07
C LEU A 328 -11.86 -21.02 -15.99
N PHE A 329 -11.72 -21.62 -14.80
CA PHE A 329 -10.89 -22.82 -14.62
C PHE A 329 -11.43 -24.04 -15.37
N LYS A 330 -12.75 -24.22 -15.48
CA LYS A 330 -13.34 -25.27 -16.32
C LYS A 330 -12.99 -25.08 -17.79
N THR A 331 -13.12 -23.87 -18.32
CA THR A 331 -12.80 -23.55 -19.72
C THR A 331 -11.33 -23.81 -20.06
N VAL A 332 -10.42 -23.41 -19.17
CA VAL A 332 -8.98 -23.69 -19.32
C VAL A 332 -8.70 -25.21 -19.32
N ARG A 333 -9.33 -25.95 -18.42
CA ARG A 333 -9.18 -27.42 -18.30
C ARG A 333 -9.72 -28.16 -19.53
N PHE A 334 -10.81 -27.68 -20.15
CA PHE A 334 -11.34 -28.25 -21.38
C PHE A 334 -10.44 -27.98 -22.59
N ARG A 335 -9.85 -26.79 -22.69
CA ARG A 335 -8.90 -26.46 -23.78
C ARG A 335 -7.59 -27.23 -23.69
N GLN A 336 -7.20 -27.72 -22.53
CA GLN A 336 -5.98 -28.52 -22.32
C GLN A 336 -6.18 -30.02 -22.56
N ARG A 337 -7.38 -30.48 -22.95
CA ARG A 337 -7.64 -31.85 -23.40
C ARG A 337 -7.82 -31.89 -24.93
N PRO A 338 -6.72 -31.85 -25.73
CA PRO A 338 -6.82 -32.10 -27.16
C PRO A 338 -7.05 -33.58 -27.37
N GLY A 339 -8.16 -33.95 -28.01
CA GLY A 339 -8.31 -35.21 -28.69
C GLY A 339 -8.70 -36.43 -27.83
N ARG A 340 -9.96 -36.48 -27.42
CA ARG A 340 -10.75 -37.72 -27.50
C ARG A 340 -11.96 -37.37 -28.38
N ASN A 341 -11.77 -37.49 -29.69
CA ASN A 341 -12.87 -37.66 -30.62
C ASN A 341 -13.55 -38.99 -30.31
N PRO A 342 -14.89 -39.05 -30.36
CA PRO A 342 -15.64 -40.28 -30.20
C PRO A 342 -15.39 -41.29 -31.33
#